data_3715844c00d81941b19563f274eb2bc7
#
_entry.id   3715844c00d81941b19563f274eb2bc7
#
_cell.length_a   1.000
_cell.length_b   1.000
_cell.length_c   1.000
_cell.angle_alpha   90.00
_cell.angle_beta   90.00
_cell.angle_gamma   90.00
#
_symmetry.space_group_name_H-M   'P 1'
#
loop_
_entity.id
_entity.type
_entity.pdbx_description
1 polymer ?
#
loop_
_entity_poly.entity_id
_entity_poly.type
_entity_poly.pdbx_seq_one_letter_code
_entity_poly.pdbx_strand_id
1 'polypeptide(L)'
;MAANRANKRPSMFEVAKLAGVSHQTVSRVINHSPDVSEATRAKVQAAIDRLGYRPSNSARALASQRSRTIGLIAGGLRFFGPISAISSIETMARAHELFMSVMLVHEAFCSQKDFETLCDTFDEQNVDAFIFLTPTDAMFSAACHAPVQQPRVLITSTHGAVDIRTAMAAIRPADQRKVALVGIDQWGAMAEVMRLVVEYGHRRALYFAGPQEWRDAGTRLAAWRQLCAEHAVECVVEQCESWESAEAYTRMNHVLEDFGSRGAALPSLVVTANDSQAVGVTRALHEHRLRIPQDVSLVGFDDMPAMDNMLPPLTTVRPDFEQLGVAAMKQVLHLLGEGPEPAFAAASHGVGLVPAKVMLRNSLGPAAR
;
A
#
# COMPACT_ATOMS: atom_id res chain seq x y z
N MET A 1 -31.59 40.25 18.22
CA MET A 1 -30.69 40.12 17.04
C MET A 1 -29.22 40.30 17.44
N ALA A 2 -28.65 39.52 18.38
CA ALA A 2 -27.28 39.67 18.87
C ALA A 2 -26.51 38.34 19.03
N ALA A 3 -27.02 37.22 18.50
CA ALA A 3 -26.48 35.88 18.79
C ALA A 3 -25.64 35.24 17.66
N ASN A 4 -25.26 35.96 16.61
CA ASN A 4 -24.61 35.31 15.45
C ASN A 4 -23.20 35.88 15.09
N ARG A 5 -22.49 36.52 16.06
CA ARG A 5 -21.11 37.04 15.83
C ARG A 5 -20.00 36.19 16.47
N ALA A 6 -20.32 35.18 17.26
CA ALA A 6 -19.32 34.51 18.10
C ALA A 6 -18.52 33.38 17.42
N ASN A 7 -18.76 33.04 16.14
CA ASN A 7 -18.09 31.90 15.48
C ASN A 7 -17.57 32.16 14.05
N LYS A 8 -17.36 33.42 13.67
CA LYS A 8 -16.79 33.73 12.37
C LYS A 8 -15.26 33.73 12.47
N ARG A 9 -14.60 32.76 11.83
CA ARG A 9 -13.13 32.75 11.74
C ARG A 9 -12.64 34.05 11.13
N PRO A 10 -11.55 34.67 11.66
CA PRO A 10 -10.96 35.88 11.08
C PRO A 10 -10.67 35.68 9.60
N SER A 11 -10.88 36.73 8.82
CA SER A 11 -10.64 36.74 7.38
C SER A 11 -9.32 37.45 7.04
N MET A 12 -8.77 37.20 5.87
CA MET A 12 -7.60 37.90 5.35
C MET A 12 -7.84 39.45 5.26
N PHE A 13 -9.08 39.88 5.04
CA PHE A 13 -9.46 41.29 5.05
C PHE A 13 -9.34 41.91 6.45
N GLU A 14 -9.66 41.16 7.49
CA GLU A 14 -9.48 41.67 8.87
C GLU A 14 -8.02 41.77 9.26
N VAL A 15 -7.17 40.83 8.79
CA VAL A 15 -5.69 40.93 8.93
C VAL A 15 -5.18 42.17 8.20
N ALA A 16 -5.57 42.38 6.95
CA ALA A 16 -5.16 43.54 6.15
C ALA A 16 -5.55 44.86 6.84
N LYS A 17 -6.78 44.94 7.34
CA LYS A 17 -7.26 46.11 8.07
C LYS A 17 -6.47 46.34 9.36
N LEU A 18 -6.14 45.32 10.14
CA LEU A 18 -5.39 45.44 11.38
C LEU A 18 -3.93 45.79 11.13
N ALA A 19 -3.32 45.22 10.09
CA ALA A 19 -1.92 45.49 9.72
C ALA A 19 -1.72 46.83 8.96
N GLY A 20 -2.81 47.49 8.51
CA GLY A 20 -2.74 48.71 7.74
C GLY A 20 -2.16 48.52 6.33
N VAL A 21 -2.39 47.40 5.70
CA VAL A 21 -1.86 47.05 4.36
C VAL A 21 -2.99 46.54 3.45
N SER A 22 -2.68 46.38 2.16
CA SER A 22 -3.62 45.82 1.22
C SER A 22 -3.80 44.30 1.44
N HIS A 23 -4.95 43.75 1.06
CA HIS A 23 -5.21 42.31 1.02
C HIS A 23 -4.14 41.56 0.19
N GLN A 24 -3.69 42.14 -0.93
CA GLN A 24 -2.61 41.56 -1.74
C GLN A 24 -1.27 41.50 -0.99
N THR A 25 -0.97 42.49 -0.15
CA THR A 25 0.23 42.51 0.69
C THR A 25 0.17 41.38 1.73
N VAL A 26 -0.99 41.18 2.38
CA VAL A 26 -1.18 40.06 3.30
C VAL A 26 -0.98 38.73 2.58
N SER A 27 -1.56 38.55 1.39
CA SER A 27 -1.38 37.36 0.56
C SER A 27 0.09 37.10 0.24
N ARG A 28 0.85 38.13 -0.16
CA ARG A 28 2.29 38.06 -0.44
C ARG A 28 3.10 37.62 0.80
N VAL A 29 2.76 38.16 1.98
CA VAL A 29 3.40 37.76 3.25
C VAL A 29 3.14 36.28 3.56
N ILE A 30 1.89 35.86 3.45
CA ILE A 30 1.49 34.45 3.72
C ILE A 30 2.18 33.47 2.74
N ASN A 31 2.38 33.90 1.50
CA ASN A 31 3.04 33.09 0.46
C ASN A 31 4.56 33.30 0.41
N HIS A 32 5.17 33.92 1.43
CA HIS A 32 6.61 34.15 1.56
C HIS A 32 7.26 34.89 0.37
N SER A 33 6.49 35.74 -0.34
CA SER A 33 7.02 36.50 -1.48
C SER A 33 8.24 37.31 -1.09
N PRO A 34 9.32 37.30 -1.88
CA PRO A 34 10.52 38.12 -1.63
C PRO A 34 10.27 39.63 -1.76
N ASP A 35 9.19 40.04 -2.44
CA ASP A 35 8.88 41.43 -2.74
C ASP A 35 8.29 42.23 -1.56
N VAL A 36 8.29 41.65 -0.34
CA VAL A 36 7.72 42.28 0.85
C VAL A 36 8.84 42.64 1.83
N SER A 37 8.91 43.91 2.22
CA SER A 37 9.90 44.40 3.21
C SER A 37 9.71 43.67 4.57
N GLU A 38 10.81 43.49 5.31
CA GLU A 38 10.84 42.88 6.63
C GLU A 38 9.89 43.60 7.61
N ALA A 39 9.88 44.93 7.59
CA ALA A 39 8.97 45.72 8.43
C ALA A 39 7.48 45.47 8.13
N THR A 40 7.12 45.27 6.86
CA THR A 40 5.76 44.98 6.45
C THR A 40 5.41 43.53 6.85
N ARG A 41 6.32 42.58 6.67
CA ARG A 41 6.17 41.21 7.10
C ARG A 41 5.89 41.09 8.60
N ALA A 42 6.68 41.79 9.42
CA ALA A 42 6.48 41.81 10.87
C ALA A 42 5.12 42.40 11.29
N LYS A 43 4.65 43.48 10.64
CA LYS A 43 3.31 44.06 10.91
C LYS A 43 2.19 43.07 10.58
N VAL A 44 2.28 42.38 9.45
CA VAL A 44 1.26 41.39 9.03
C VAL A 44 1.28 40.19 9.95
N GLN A 45 2.47 39.68 10.32
CA GLN A 45 2.60 38.57 11.23
C GLN A 45 1.99 38.90 12.61
N ALA A 46 2.27 40.07 13.17
CA ALA A 46 1.67 40.51 14.44
C ALA A 46 0.14 40.59 14.37
N ALA A 47 -0.41 41.00 13.21
CA ALA A 47 -1.86 41.05 13.00
C ALA A 47 -2.46 39.63 12.90
N ILE A 48 -1.79 38.70 12.23
CA ILE A 48 -2.16 37.26 12.14
C ILE A 48 -2.23 36.66 13.53
N ASP A 49 -1.17 36.84 14.32
CA ASP A 49 -1.06 36.26 15.67
C ASP A 49 -2.12 36.85 16.61
N ARG A 50 -2.36 38.16 16.55
CA ARG A 50 -3.36 38.85 17.39
C ARG A 50 -4.79 38.42 17.07
N LEU A 51 -5.12 38.14 15.80
CA LEU A 51 -6.45 37.72 15.38
C LEU A 51 -6.62 36.21 15.48
N GLY A 52 -5.56 35.44 15.69
CA GLY A 52 -5.59 33.99 15.55
C GLY A 52 -5.97 33.56 14.13
N TYR A 53 -5.63 34.40 13.12
CA TYR A 53 -5.93 34.11 11.73
C TYR A 53 -5.13 32.90 11.26
N ARG A 54 -5.83 31.93 10.70
CA ARG A 54 -5.20 30.79 10.00
C ARG A 54 -5.58 30.88 8.53
N PRO A 55 -4.60 30.91 7.62
CA PRO A 55 -4.88 30.88 6.18
C PRO A 55 -5.79 29.70 5.86
N SER A 56 -6.89 29.95 5.19
CA SER A 56 -7.78 28.88 4.70
C SER A 56 -7.12 28.22 3.49
N ASN A 57 -7.08 26.90 3.48
CA ASN A 57 -6.60 26.15 2.31
C ASN A 57 -7.40 26.49 1.05
N SER A 58 -8.72 26.71 1.19
CA SER A 58 -9.57 27.16 0.07
C SER A 58 -9.14 28.51 -0.52
N ALA A 59 -8.72 29.47 0.32
CA ALA A 59 -8.22 30.77 -0.16
C ALA A 59 -6.85 30.65 -0.84
N ARG A 60 -6.01 29.76 -0.33
CA ARG A 60 -4.70 29.45 -0.95
C ARG A 60 -4.91 28.69 -2.28
N ALA A 61 -5.80 27.72 -2.30
CA ALA A 61 -6.15 26.96 -3.50
C ALA A 61 -6.70 27.88 -4.62
N LEU A 62 -7.55 28.84 -4.27
CA LEU A 62 -8.06 29.82 -5.24
C LEU A 62 -6.96 30.69 -5.83
N ALA A 63 -5.93 31.04 -5.04
CA ALA A 63 -4.82 31.90 -5.48
C ALA A 63 -3.79 31.12 -6.30
N SER A 64 -3.51 29.86 -5.97
CA SER A 64 -2.50 29.00 -6.62
C SER A 64 -3.09 28.09 -7.69
N GLN A 65 -4.39 27.99 -7.80
CA GLN A 65 -5.12 26.98 -8.58
C GLN A 65 -4.76 25.52 -8.20
N ARG A 66 -4.25 25.31 -6.98
CA ARG A 66 -3.89 24.01 -6.41
C ARG A 66 -4.40 23.88 -4.99
N SER A 67 -5.08 22.78 -4.71
CA SER A 67 -5.63 22.50 -3.38
C SER A 67 -4.58 22.01 -2.39
N ARG A 68 -3.44 21.51 -2.89
CA ARG A 68 -2.43 20.73 -2.15
C ARG A 68 -3.04 19.54 -1.44
N THR A 69 -4.05 18.94 -2.06
CA THR A 69 -4.76 17.78 -1.53
C THR A 69 -4.63 16.60 -2.49
N ILE A 70 -4.28 15.45 -1.94
CA ILE A 70 -4.23 14.17 -2.64
C ILE A 70 -5.46 13.36 -2.25
N GLY A 71 -6.20 12.85 -3.23
CA GLY A 71 -7.28 11.91 -3.03
C GLY A 71 -6.73 10.48 -2.95
N LEU A 72 -6.97 9.77 -1.85
CA LEU A 72 -6.63 8.36 -1.71
C LEU A 72 -7.90 7.52 -1.70
N ILE A 73 -8.04 6.58 -2.65
CA ILE A 73 -9.06 5.52 -2.62
C ILE A 73 -8.34 4.20 -2.30
N ALA A 74 -8.78 3.53 -1.24
CA ALA A 74 -8.13 2.33 -0.74
C ALA A 74 -9.10 1.24 -0.31
N GLY A 75 -8.75 -0.02 -0.56
CA GLY A 75 -9.43 -1.21 -0.05
C GLY A 75 -8.53 -2.03 0.89
N GLY A 76 -9.10 -3.07 1.51
CA GLY A 76 -8.34 -4.03 2.29
C GLY A 76 -7.87 -3.57 3.66
N LEU A 77 -8.53 -2.60 4.28
CA LEU A 77 -8.06 -1.94 5.50
C LEU A 77 -8.00 -2.81 6.76
N ARG A 78 -8.62 -3.95 6.75
CA ARG A 78 -8.50 -4.92 7.85
C ARG A 78 -7.20 -5.73 7.79
N PHE A 79 -6.43 -5.58 6.70
CA PHE A 79 -5.20 -6.32 6.49
C PHE A 79 -3.96 -5.43 6.69
N PHE A 80 -2.88 -6.04 7.14
CA PHE A 80 -1.66 -5.35 7.55
C PHE A 80 -1.00 -4.54 6.41
N GLY A 81 -0.89 -5.12 5.21
CA GLY A 81 -0.24 -4.48 4.06
C GLY A 81 -0.88 -3.15 3.66
N PRO A 82 -2.19 -3.12 3.32
CA PRO A 82 -2.88 -1.89 2.94
C PRO A 82 -2.80 -0.78 4.00
N ILE A 83 -3.02 -1.09 5.27
CA ILE A 83 -2.99 -0.05 6.33
C ILE A 83 -1.58 0.51 6.54
N SER A 84 -0.55 -0.34 6.41
CA SER A 84 0.85 0.07 6.50
C SER A 84 1.23 0.99 5.34
N ALA A 85 0.80 0.67 4.12
CA ALA A 85 1.00 1.51 2.95
C ALA A 85 0.34 2.90 3.11
N ILE A 86 -0.93 2.95 3.56
CA ILE A 86 -1.66 4.21 3.79
C ILE A 86 -0.94 5.08 4.83
N SER A 87 -0.51 4.49 5.95
CA SER A 87 0.22 5.20 7.00
C SER A 87 1.52 5.83 6.49
N SER A 88 2.26 5.11 5.66
CA SER A 88 3.48 5.60 5.05
C SER A 88 3.22 6.72 4.05
N ILE A 89 2.22 6.56 3.17
CA ILE A 89 1.82 7.58 2.19
C ILE A 89 1.40 8.86 2.91
N GLU A 90 0.60 8.78 3.97
CA GLU A 90 0.17 9.95 4.76
C GLU A 90 1.37 10.67 5.36
N THR A 91 2.30 9.93 5.96
CA THR A 91 3.51 10.50 6.53
C THR A 91 4.32 11.27 5.48
N MET A 92 4.45 10.72 4.28
CA MET A 92 5.16 11.37 3.18
C MET A 92 4.38 12.56 2.60
N ALA A 93 3.06 12.46 2.45
CA ALA A 93 2.22 13.57 2.01
C ALA A 93 2.40 14.78 2.94
N ARG A 94 2.33 14.56 4.24
CA ARG A 94 2.53 15.60 5.26
C ARG A 94 3.95 16.19 5.24
N ALA A 95 4.97 15.38 5.00
CA ALA A 95 6.37 15.85 4.86
C ALA A 95 6.55 16.80 3.66
N HIS A 96 5.70 16.68 2.63
CA HIS A 96 5.65 17.56 1.47
C HIS A 96 4.57 18.64 1.57
N GLU A 97 4.03 18.89 2.76
CA GLU A 97 2.95 19.86 3.01
C GLU A 97 1.70 19.63 2.15
N LEU A 98 1.43 18.38 1.81
CA LEU A 98 0.22 17.95 1.12
C LEU A 98 -0.79 17.40 2.14
N PHE A 99 -2.08 17.67 1.89
CA PHE A 99 -3.17 17.06 2.64
C PHE A 99 -3.59 15.78 1.94
N MET A 100 -3.96 14.76 2.71
CA MET A 100 -4.52 13.54 2.18
C MET A 100 -5.98 13.42 2.60
N SER A 101 -6.88 13.33 1.62
CA SER A 101 -8.29 12.98 1.82
C SER A 101 -8.45 11.52 1.45
N VAL A 102 -9.05 10.72 2.33
CA VAL A 102 -9.10 9.26 2.19
C VAL A 102 -10.54 8.79 2.08
N MET A 103 -10.83 8.00 1.07
CA MET A 103 -12.08 7.25 0.93
C MET A 103 -11.77 5.76 0.89
N LEU A 104 -12.55 5.01 1.65
CA LEU A 104 -12.33 3.61 1.90
C LEU A 104 -13.43 2.81 1.25
N VAL A 105 -13.05 1.75 0.55
CA VAL A 105 -13.97 0.83 -0.10
C VAL A 105 -13.80 -0.57 0.45
N HIS A 106 -14.87 -1.33 0.43
CA HIS A 106 -14.78 -2.75 0.69
C HIS A 106 -14.35 -3.45 -0.60
N GLU A 107 -13.17 -4.01 -0.60
CA GLU A 107 -12.49 -4.56 -1.77
C GLU A 107 -13.29 -5.61 -2.54
N ALA A 108 -14.11 -6.41 -1.83
CA ALA A 108 -14.94 -7.46 -2.42
C ALA A 108 -16.20 -6.91 -3.15
N PHE A 109 -16.62 -5.67 -2.87
CA PHE A 109 -17.88 -5.10 -3.36
C PHE A 109 -17.69 -3.80 -4.15
N CYS A 110 -16.46 -3.45 -4.52
CA CYS A 110 -16.18 -2.24 -5.27
C CYS A 110 -16.54 -2.42 -6.75
N SER A 111 -17.70 -1.91 -7.15
CA SER A 111 -18.06 -1.83 -8.57
C SER A 111 -17.36 -0.65 -9.27
N GLN A 112 -17.29 -0.69 -10.61
CA GLN A 112 -16.80 0.42 -11.42
C GLN A 112 -17.55 1.72 -11.09
N LYS A 113 -18.88 1.66 -10.97
CA LYS A 113 -19.74 2.81 -10.68
C LYS A 113 -19.47 3.40 -9.29
N ASP A 114 -19.26 2.55 -8.29
CA ASP A 114 -18.92 3.03 -6.94
C ASP A 114 -17.60 3.77 -6.97
N PHE A 115 -16.60 3.23 -7.69
CA PHE A 115 -15.29 3.85 -7.83
C PHE A 115 -15.37 5.21 -8.54
N GLU A 116 -16.16 5.31 -9.62
CA GLU A 116 -16.42 6.57 -10.33
C GLU A 116 -17.06 7.61 -9.40
N THR A 117 -18.08 7.22 -8.62
CA THR A 117 -18.74 8.12 -7.65
C THR A 117 -17.75 8.67 -6.61
N LEU A 118 -16.79 7.86 -6.17
CA LEU A 118 -15.75 8.33 -5.25
C LEU A 118 -14.80 9.32 -5.93
N CYS A 119 -14.45 9.08 -7.19
CA CYS A 119 -13.65 10.01 -7.98
C CYS A 119 -14.36 11.35 -8.15
N ASP A 120 -15.66 11.36 -8.49
CA ASP A 120 -16.47 12.57 -8.61
C ASP A 120 -16.49 13.37 -7.31
N THR A 121 -16.63 12.68 -6.16
CA THR A 121 -16.59 13.34 -4.84
C THR A 121 -15.24 14.02 -4.56
N PHE A 122 -14.14 13.43 -5.01
CA PHE A 122 -12.81 14.06 -4.90
C PHE A 122 -12.63 15.22 -5.89
N ASP A 123 -13.20 15.11 -7.08
CA ASP A 123 -13.20 16.20 -8.06
C ASP A 123 -13.92 17.45 -7.53
N GLU A 124 -15.04 17.28 -6.80
CA GLU A 124 -15.71 18.37 -6.08
C GLU A 124 -14.82 19.02 -5.00
N GLN A 125 -13.88 18.25 -4.41
CA GLN A 125 -12.89 18.75 -3.46
C GLN A 125 -11.67 19.38 -4.14
N ASN A 126 -11.59 19.35 -5.48
CA ASN A 126 -10.48 19.84 -6.30
C ASN A 126 -9.13 19.22 -5.89
N VAL A 127 -9.05 17.90 -5.74
CA VAL A 127 -7.78 17.23 -5.46
C VAL A 127 -6.80 17.41 -6.63
N ASP A 128 -5.51 17.56 -6.32
CA ASP A 128 -4.48 17.81 -7.33
C ASP A 128 -3.99 16.52 -8.00
N ALA A 129 -4.07 15.39 -7.30
CA ALA A 129 -3.70 14.07 -7.79
C ALA A 129 -4.43 12.97 -7.00
N PHE A 130 -4.41 11.76 -7.56
CA PHE A 130 -4.94 10.57 -6.91
C PHE A 130 -3.86 9.55 -6.57
N ILE A 131 -4.08 8.83 -5.49
CA ILE A 131 -3.42 7.56 -5.20
C ILE A 131 -4.52 6.49 -5.08
N PHE A 132 -4.41 5.42 -5.85
CA PHE A 132 -5.31 4.29 -5.82
C PHE A 132 -4.58 3.07 -5.28
N LEU A 133 -4.91 2.64 -4.06
CA LEU A 133 -4.44 1.39 -3.50
C LEU A 133 -5.38 0.27 -3.97
N THR A 134 -4.95 -0.48 -4.97
CA THR A 134 -5.76 -1.42 -5.73
C THR A 134 -5.35 -2.87 -5.45
N PRO A 135 -5.72 -3.43 -4.29
CA PRO A 135 -5.29 -4.78 -3.90
C PRO A 135 -5.92 -5.87 -4.75
N THR A 136 -7.12 -5.64 -5.31
CA THR A 136 -7.85 -6.63 -6.12
C THR A 136 -7.88 -6.26 -7.60
N ASP A 137 -8.10 -7.27 -8.46
CA ASP A 137 -8.26 -7.08 -9.90
C ASP A 137 -9.44 -6.15 -10.25
N ALA A 138 -10.55 -6.25 -9.51
CA ALA A 138 -11.70 -5.38 -9.70
C ALA A 138 -11.35 -3.91 -9.43
N MET A 139 -10.67 -3.62 -8.32
CA MET A 139 -10.21 -2.26 -7.99
C MET A 139 -9.17 -1.75 -8.97
N PHE A 140 -8.22 -2.59 -9.39
CA PHE A 140 -7.22 -2.23 -10.38
C PHE A 140 -7.87 -1.85 -11.72
N SER A 141 -8.81 -2.67 -12.20
CA SER A 141 -9.58 -2.37 -13.39
C SER A 141 -10.35 -1.04 -13.26
N ALA A 142 -11.05 -0.85 -12.14
CA ALA A 142 -11.82 0.38 -11.89
C ALA A 142 -10.90 1.62 -11.88
N ALA A 143 -9.74 1.55 -11.25
CA ALA A 143 -8.76 2.64 -11.21
C ALA A 143 -8.19 2.99 -12.60
N CYS A 144 -7.95 1.98 -13.45
CA CYS A 144 -7.50 2.20 -14.83
C CYS A 144 -8.58 2.91 -15.67
N HIS A 145 -9.86 2.59 -15.47
CA HIS A 145 -10.98 3.17 -16.20
C HIS A 145 -11.59 4.41 -15.53
N ALA A 146 -11.04 4.85 -14.39
CA ALA A 146 -11.53 6.03 -13.69
C ALA A 146 -11.52 7.27 -14.61
N PRO A 147 -12.62 8.03 -14.71
CA PRO A 147 -12.75 9.17 -15.64
C PRO A 147 -12.10 10.45 -15.12
N VAL A 148 -11.00 10.33 -14.38
CA VAL A 148 -10.29 11.45 -13.76
C VAL A 148 -9.30 12.11 -14.73
N GLN A 149 -9.15 13.43 -14.62
CA GLN A 149 -8.22 14.23 -15.43
C GLN A 149 -6.88 14.47 -14.72
N GLN A 150 -6.86 14.34 -13.40
CA GLN A 150 -5.68 14.54 -12.56
C GLN A 150 -4.68 13.39 -12.72
N PRO A 151 -3.40 13.64 -12.43
CA PRO A 151 -2.41 12.60 -12.28
C PRO A 151 -2.83 11.56 -11.26
N ARG A 152 -2.49 10.29 -11.51
CA ARG A 152 -2.80 9.19 -10.60
C ARG A 152 -1.66 8.18 -10.47
N VAL A 153 -1.45 7.74 -9.26
CA VAL A 153 -0.52 6.65 -8.93
C VAL A 153 -1.32 5.44 -8.45
N LEU A 154 -1.15 4.31 -9.12
CA LEU A 154 -1.77 3.06 -8.72
C LEU A 154 -0.75 2.22 -7.95
N ILE A 155 -1.10 1.80 -6.74
CA ILE A 155 -0.32 0.85 -5.95
C ILE A 155 -0.90 -0.52 -6.21
N THR A 156 -0.10 -1.39 -6.84
CA THR A 156 -0.55 -2.70 -7.35
C THR A 156 0.61 -3.69 -7.46
N SER A 157 0.31 -4.97 -7.64
CA SER A 157 1.27 -6.02 -7.96
C SER A 157 1.27 -6.36 -9.44
N THR A 158 2.32 -7.06 -9.88
CA THR A 158 2.62 -7.29 -11.30
C THR A 158 1.72 -8.31 -11.98
N HIS A 159 1.10 -9.24 -11.23
CA HIS A 159 0.24 -10.30 -11.77
C HIS A 159 -1.15 -10.24 -11.14
N GLY A 160 -2.11 -10.75 -11.84
CA GLY A 160 -3.52 -10.86 -11.49
C GLY A 160 -4.30 -11.35 -12.71
N ALA A 161 -5.60 -11.55 -12.59
CA ALA A 161 -6.45 -11.91 -13.72
C ALA A 161 -6.55 -10.78 -14.75
N VAL A 162 -6.43 -9.52 -14.30
CA VAL A 162 -6.36 -8.36 -15.17
C VAL A 162 -4.90 -8.07 -15.53
N ASP A 163 -4.56 -8.28 -16.81
CA ASP A 163 -3.23 -7.97 -17.32
C ASP A 163 -2.94 -6.47 -17.36
N ILE A 164 -1.79 -6.06 -16.80
CA ILE A 164 -1.41 -4.65 -16.66
C ILE A 164 -1.27 -3.97 -18.03
N ARG A 165 -0.63 -4.62 -19.01
CA ARG A 165 -0.38 -4.00 -20.32
C ARG A 165 -1.70 -3.76 -21.04
N THR A 166 -2.63 -4.72 -20.95
CA THR A 166 -3.97 -4.60 -21.52
C THR A 166 -4.75 -3.48 -20.84
N ALA A 167 -4.74 -3.41 -19.52
CA ALA A 167 -5.42 -2.37 -18.76
C ALA A 167 -4.84 -0.97 -19.04
N MET A 168 -3.52 -0.85 -19.09
CA MET A 168 -2.85 0.42 -19.42
C MET A 168 -3.08 0.86 -20.88
N ALA A 169 -3.16 -0.09 -21.81
CA ALA A 169 -3.46 0.21 -23.23
C ALA A 169 -4.91 0.72 -23.43
N ALA A 170 -5.82 0.38 -22.53
CA ALA A 170 -7.20 0.89 -22.56
C ALA A 170 -7.30 2.36 -22.10
N ILE A 171 -6.31 2.89 -21.40
CA ILE A 171 -6.25 4.31 -21.01
C ILE A 171 -5.95 5.15 -22.24
N ARG A 172 -6.67 6.27 -22.42
CA ARG A 172 -6.43 7.18 -23.53
C ARG A 172 -4.96 7.61 -23.60
N PRO A 173 -4.32 7.67 -24.77
CA PRO A 173 -2.89 7.98 -24.89
C PRO A 173 -2.49 9.32 -24.23
N ALA A 174 -3.37 10.34 -24.26
CA ALA A 174 -3.14 11.61 -23.59
C ALA A 174 -3.07 11.50 -22.06
N ASP A 175 -3.77 10.53 -21.48
CA ASP A 175 -3.85 10.32 -20.04
C ASP A 175 -2.81 9.31 -19.52
N GLN A 176 -2.27 8.47 -20.39
CA GLN A 176 -1.23 7.49 -19.99
C GLN A 176 -0.01 8.14 -19.33
N ARG A 177 0.36 9.35 -19.78
CA ARG A 177 1.48 10.12 -19.18
C ARG A 177 1.18 10.65 -17.77
N LYS A 178 -0.07 10.56 -17.34
CA LYS A 178 -0.54 10.99 -16.01
C LYS A 178 -0.72 9.80 -15.05
N VAL A 179 -0.34 8.60 -15.48
CA VAL A 179 -0.50 7.38 -14.68
C VAL A 179 0.85 6.75 -14.40
N ALA A 180 1.10 6.45 -13.14
CA ALA A 180 2.26 5.69 -12.70
C ALA A 180 1.83 4.49 -11.87
N LEU A 181 2.60 3.41 -11.94
CA LEU A 181 2.37 2.18 -11.20
C LEU A 181 3.54 1.92 -10.25
N VAL A 182 3.24 1.63 -8.98
CA VAL A 182 4.23 1.32 -7.95
C VAL A 182 3.74 0.09 -7.16
N GLY A 183 4.66 -0.75 -6.70
CA GLY A 183 4.29 -1.91 -5.88
C GLY A 183 5.47 -2.49 -5.13
N ILE A 184 5.18 -3.45 -4.28
CA ILE A 184 6.21 -4.28 -3.63
C ILE A 184 6.70 -5.33 -4.63
N ASP A 185 8.00 -5.61 -4.64
CA ASP A 185 8.58 -6.70 -5.43
C ASP A 185 8.25 -8.06 -4.83
N GLN A 186 7.02 -8.50 -5.05
CA GLN A 186 6.52 -9.80 -4.59
C GLN A 186 7.33 -10.94 -5.20
N TRP A 187 7.72 -10.79 -6.48
CA TRP A 187 8.46 -11.82 -7.20
C TRP A 187 9.87 -12.01 -6.65
N GLY A 188 10.62 -10.91 -6.51
CA GLY A 188 11.95 -10.93 -5.91
C GLY A 188 11.93 -11.47 -4.48
N ALA A 189 10.89 -11.13 -3.71
CA ALA A 189 10.69 -11.66 -2.37
C ALA A 189 10.53 -13.19 -2.36
N MET A 190 9.69 -13.74 -3.26
CA MET A 190 9.52 -15.19 -3.38
C MET A 190 10.78 -15.90 -3.89
N ALA A 191 11.58 -15.23 -4.74
CA ALA A 191 12.88 -15.75 -5.17
C ALA A 191 13.87 -15.86 -4.00
N GLU A 192 13.91 -14.89 -3.10
CA GLU A 192 14.73 -14.97 -1.88
C GLU A 192 14.26 -16.08 -0.93
N VAL A 193 12.95 -16.27 -0.79
CA VAL A 193 12.41 -17.42 -0.03
C VAL A 193 12.86 -18.74 -0.69
N MET A 194 12.74 -18.87 -2.02
CA MET A 194 13.15 -20.07 -2.74
C MET A 194 14.66 -20.35 -2.59
N ARG A 195 15.50 -19.32 -2.61
CA ARG A 195 16.94 -19.47 -2.35
C ARG A 195 17.19 -20.16 -1.01
N LEU A 196 16.51 -19.73 0.06
CA LEU A 196 16.62 -20.36 1.39
C LEU A 196 16.06 -21.79 1.37
N VAL A 197 14.93 -22.02 0.71
CA VAL A 197 14.33 -23.37 0.57
C VAL A 197 15.33 -24.37 0.00
N VAL A 198 16.03 -23.99 -1.06
CA VAL A 198 17.07 -24.80 -1.70
C VAL A 198 18.29 -24.97 -0.81
N GLU A 199 18.75 -23.88 -0.17
CA GLU A 199 19.91 -23.87 0.73
C GLU A 199 19.70 -24.79 1.94
N TYR A 200 18.48 -24.80 2.51
CA TYR A 200 18.13 -25.69 3.63
C TYR A 200 17.75 -27.12 3.19
N GLY A 201 17.81 -27.41 1.89
CA GLY A 201 17.66 -28.74 1.34
C GLY A 201 16.23 -29.23 1.16
N HIS A 202 15.22 -28.36 1.26
CA HIS A 202 13.83 -28.73 1.00
C HIS A 202 13.61 -29.06 -0.47
N ARG A 203 12.91 -30.14 -0.73
CA ARG A 203 12.58 -30.64 -2.09
C ARG A 203 11.09 -30.77 -2.32
N ARG A 204 10.30 -30.61 -1.28
CA ARG A 204 8.85 -30.68 -1.31
C ARG A 204 8.28 -29.64 -0.36
N ALA A 205 7.40 -28.77 -0.85
CA ALA A 205 6.81 -27.70 -0.10
C ALA A 205 5.29 -27.65 -0.27
N LEU A 206 4.59 -27.35 0.81
CA LEU A 206 3.17 -26.99 0.81
C LEU A 206 3.06 -25.46 0.83
N TYR A 207 2.34 -24.90 -0.13
CA TYR A 207 2.10 -23.46 -0.23
C TYR A 207 0.65 -23.13 0.07
N PHE A 208 0.40 -22.36 1.12
CA PHE A 208 -0.91 -21.78 1.40
C PHE A 208 -1.07 -20.50 0.58
N ALA A 209 -1.81 -20.58 -0.51
CA ALA A 209 -2.07 -19.45 -1.37
C ALA A 209 -3.16 -18.54 -0.77
N GLY A 210 -3.02 -17.23 -0.91
CA GLY A 210 -4.05 -16.28 -0.55
C GLY A 210 -5.17 -16.21 -1.60
N PRO A 211 -6.24 -15.42 -1.34
CA PRO A 211 -7.37 -15.27 -2.26
C PRO A 211 -6.92 -14.72 -3.61
N GLN A 212 -7.29 -15.38 -4.69
CA GLN A 212 -6.70 -15.15 -6.02
C GLN A 212 -7.21 -13.88 -6.71
N GLU A 213 -8.29 -13.28 -6.24
CA GLU A 213 -8.71 -11.95 -6.67
C GLU A 213 -7.77 -10.84 -6.17
N TRP A 214 -6.92 -11.14 -5.18
CA TRP A 214 -5.87 -10.23 -4.72
C TRP A 214 -4.62 -10.38 -5.59
N ARG A 215 -4.20 -9.27 -6.16
CA ARG A 215 -3.06 -9.22 -7.07
C ARG A 215 -1.74 -9.63 -6.42
N ASP A 216 -1.58 -9.34 -5.12
CA ASP A 216 -0.42 -9.80 -4.34
C ASP A 216 -0.41 -11.33 -4.23
N ALA A 217 -1.55 -11.95 -3.91
CA ALA A 217 -1.69 -13.40 -3.84
C ALA A 217 -1.41 -14.06 -5.19
N GLY A 218 -1.99 -13.51 -6.27
CA GLY A 218 -1.75 -13.97 -7.63
C GLY A 218 -0.28 -13.90 -8.02
N THR A 219 0.40 -12.78 -7.71
CA THR A 219 1.83 -12.60 -8.00
C THR A 219 2.69 -13.58 -7.20
N ARG A 220 2.45 -13.73 -5.89
CA ARG A 220 3.20 -14.68 -5.04
C ARG A 220 3.02 -16.12 -5.50
N LEU A 221 1.80 -16.53 -5.84
CA LEU A 221 1.53 -17.89 -6.34
C LEU A 221 2.17 -18.16 -7.70
N ALA A 222 2.08 -17.20 -8.63
CA ALA A 222 2.73 -17.31 -9.95
C ALA A 222 4.25 -17.46 -9.79
N ALA A 223 4.88 -16.60 -8.99
CA ALA A 223 6.30 -16.67 -8.69
C ALA A 223 6.68 -18.00 -8.03
N TRP A 224 5.91 -18.43 -7.02
CA TRP A 224 6.16 -19.68 -6.31
C TRP A 224 6.15 -20.88 -7.24
N ARG A 225 5.12 -21.02 -8.08
CA ARG A 225 5.02 -22.12 -9.05
C ARG A 225 6.16 -22.16 -10.04
N GLN A 226 6.54 -21.00 -10.59
CA GLN A 226 7.65 -20.93 -11.54
C GLN A 226 8.97 -21.28 -10.86
N LEU A 227 9.26 -20.71 -9.69
CA LEU A 227 10.49 -20.98 -8.95
C LEU A 227 10.58 -22.45 -8.49
N CYS A 228 9.48 -23.06 -8.06
CA CYS A 228 9.44 -24.50 -7.76
C CYS A 228 9.84 -25.34 -8.98
N ALA A 229 9.32 -25.01 -10.17
CA ALA A 229 9.68 -25.71 -11.40
C ALA A 229 11.17 -25.52 -11.77
N GLU A 230 11.69 -24.31 -11.66
CA GLU A 230 13.09 -23.97 -11.95
C GLU A 230 14.08 -24.68 -11.02
N HIS A 231 13.71 -24.85 -9.74
CA HIS A 231 14.58 -25.44 -8.72
C HIS A 231 14.27 -26.92 -8.40
N ALA A 232 13.39 -27.55 -9.17
CA ALA A 232 12.93 -28.94 -8.94
C ALA A 232 12.43 -29.20 -7.52
N VAL A 233 11.64 -28.26 -6.97
CA VAL A 233 10.91 -28.38 -5.71
C VAL A 233 9.48 -28.83 -6.05
N GLU A 234 9.02 -29.95 -5.47
CA GLU A 234 7.63 -30.38 -5.58
C GLU A 234 6.72 -29.39 -4.88
N CYS A 235 5.78 -28.80 -5.61
CA CYS A 235 4.87 -27.78 -5.11
C CYS A 235 3.47 -28.38 -4.89
N VAL A 236 3.05 -28.49 -3.64
CA VAL A 236 1.65 -28.73 -3.27
C VAL A 236 1.03 -27.38 -2.91
N VAL A 237 -0.13 -27.06 -3.48
CA VAL A 237 -0.81 -25.78 -3.23
C VAL A 237 -2.12 -26.01 -2.54
N GLU A 238 -2.30 -25.38 -1.39
CA GLU A 238 -3.57 -25.29 -0.68
C GLU A 238 -4.16 -23.89 -0.90
N GLN A 239 -5.31 -23.83 -1.57
CA GLN A 239 -5.94 -22.56 -1.92
C GLN A 239 -6.81 -22.05 -0.78
N CYS A 240 -6.53 -20.86 -0.25
CA CYS A 240 -7.39 -20.15 0.70
C CYS A 240 -8.24 -19.10 0.00
N GLU A 241 -9.45 -18.91 0.46
CA GLU A 241 -10.39 -17.88 0.00
C GLU A 241 -10.27 -16.59 0.79
N SER A 242 -9.54 -16.62 1.92
CA SER A 242 -9.27 -15.45 2.76
C SER A 242 -7.81 -15.41 3.24
N TRP A 243 -7.44 -14.29 3.82
CA TRP A 243 -6.15 -14.10 4.48
C TRP A 243 -6.14 -14.54 5.95
N GLU A 244 -7.26 -15.10 6.43
CA GLU A 244 -7.52 -15.29 7.85
C GLU A 244 -6.84 -16.55 8.41
N SER A 245 -6.33 -16.45 9.63
CA SER A 245 -5.70 -17.57 10.34
C SER A 245 -6.66 -18.74 10.59
N ALA A 246 -7.94 -18.46 10.80
CA ALA A 246 -8.95 -19.49 11.06
C ALA A 246 -9.15 -20.42 9.86
N GLU A 247 -9.15 -19.88 8.64
CA GLU A 247 -9.23 -20.71 7.43
C GLU A 247 -7.97 -21.54 7.26
N ALA A 248 -6.79 -20.92 7.39
CA ALA A 248 -5.53 -21.65 7.27
C ALA A 248 -5.40 -22.77 8.31
N TYR A 249 -5.87 -22.55 9.53
CA TYR A 249 -5.96 -23.59 10.56
C TYR A 249 -6.85 -24.75 10.13
N THR A 250 -8.06 -24.49 9.64
CA THR A 250 -8.99 -25.52 9.19
C THR A 250 -8.42 -26.32 8.02
N ARG A 251 -7.85 -25.62 7.02
CA ARG A 251 -7.24 -26.28 5.85
C ARG A 251 -6.02 -27.09 6.21
N MET A 252 -5.18 -26.61 7.13
CA MET A 252 -4.02 -27.38 7.60
C MET A 252 -4.44 -28.68 8.31
N ASN A 253 -5.50 -28.65 9.12
CA ASN A 253 -6.04 -29.87 9.71
C ASN A 253 -6.50 -30.88 8.63
N HIS A 254 -7.23 -30.43 7.60
CA HIS A 254 -7.62 -31.31 6.49
C HIS A 254 -6.40 -31.89 5.75
N VAL A 255 -5.37 -31.07 5.52
CA VAL A 255 -4.11 -31.55 4.93
C VAL A 255 -3.48 -32.63 5.80
N LEU A 256 -3.39 -32.42 7.12
CA LEU A 256 -2.81 -33.39 8.05
C LEU A 256 -3.59 -34.71 8.07
N GLU A 257 -4.92 -34.66 8.08
CA GLU A 257 -5.80 -35.82 8.00
C GLU A 257 -5.65 -36.57 6.67
N ASP A 258 -5.59 -35.87 5.55
CA ASP A 258 -5.44 -36.45 4.22
C ASP A 258 -4.09 -37.16 4.05
N PHE A 259 -2.98 -36.54 4.44
CA PHE A 259 -1.66 -37.18 4.43
C PHE A 259 -1.60 -38.37 5.37
N GLY A 260 -2.16 -38.23 6.58
CA GLY A 260 -2.24 -39.34 7.55
C GLY A 260 -3.06 -40.54 7.03
N SER A 261 -4.21 -40.31 6.42
CA SER A 261 -5.06 -41.34 5.86
C SER A 261 -4.44 -42.11 4.69
N ARG A 262 -3.60 -41.45 3.91
CA ARG A 262 -2.86 -42.03 2.77
C ARG A 262 -1.54 -42.67 3.18
N GLY A 263 -1.11 -42.54 4.44
CA GLY A 263 0.23 -42.92 4.88
C GLY A 263 1.36 -42.19 4.15
N ALA A 264 1.07 -40.98 3.65
CA ALA A 264 2.02 -40.19 2.91
C ALA A 264 2.76 -39.26 3.85
N ALA A 265 4.07 -39.04 3.59
CA ALA A 265 4.85 -38.08 4.35
C ALA A 265 4.42 -36.65 4.01
N LEU A 266 4.31 -35.80 5.03
CA LEU A 266 4.10 -34.37 4.86
C LEU A 266 5.29 -33.70 4.14
N PRO A 267 5.08 -32.61 3.38
CA PRO A 267 6.17 -31.76 2.97
C PRO A 267 6.96 -31.24 4.17
N SER A 268 8.29 -31.21 4.05
CA SER A 268 9.17 -30.72 5.12
C SER A 268 9.11 -29.20 5.32
N LEU A 269 8.37 -28.49 4.46
CA LEU A 269 8.23 -27.04 4.46
C LEU A 269 6.80 -26.63 4.17
N VAL A 270 6.29 -25.68 4.95
CA VAL A 270 5.09 -24.91 4.65
C VAL A 270 5.48 -23.45 4.40
N VAL A 271 5.00 -22.90 3.30
CA VAL A 271 5.10 -21.46 3.00
C VAL A 271 3.70 -20.89 2.94
N THR A 272 3.45 -19.81 3.63
CA THR A 272 2.14 -19.15 3.64
C THR A 272 2.19 -17.82 2.92
N ALA A 273 1.09 -17.45 2.29
CA ALA A 273 1.01 -16.18 1.56
C ALA A 273 0.99 -14.96 2.49
N ASN A 274 0.65 -15.13 3.78
CA ASN A 274 0.83 -14.10 4.80
C ASN A 274 1.08 -14.71 6.20
N ASP A 275 1.43 -13.85 7.17
CA ASP A 275 1.72 -14.26 8.54
C ASP A 275 0.45 -14.68 9.32
N SER A 276 -0.71 -14.13 9.01
CA SER A 276 -1.96 -14.58 9.62
C SER A 276 -2.23 -16.06 9.32
N GLN A 277 -2.01 -16.49 8.08
CA GLN A 277 -2.10 -17.91 7.71
C GLN A 277 -1.04 -18.73 8.44
N ALA A 278 0.19 -18.20 8.60
CA ALA A 278 1.26 -18.89 9.36
C ALA A 278 0.85 -19.14 10.82
N VAL A 279 0.15 -18.21 11.46
CA VAL A 279 -0.41 -18.41 12.81
C VAL A 279 -1.39 -19.58 12.84
N GLY A 280 -2.31 -19.65 11.87
CA GLY A 280 -3.26 -20.77 11.77
C GLY A 280 -2.58 -22.11 11.55
N VAL A 281 -1.61 -22.16 10.65
CA VAL A 281 -0.78 -23.35 10.38
C VAL A 281 0.00 -23.77 11.63
N THR A 282 0.63 -22.82 12.33
CA THR A 282 1.37 -23.11 13.57
C THR A 282 0.51 -23.79 14.61
N ARG A 283 -0.72 -23.27 14.80
CA ARG A 283 -1.67 -23.87 15.75
C ARG A 283 -2.02 -25.33 15.35
N ALA A 284 -2.35 -25.57 14.10
CA ALA A 284 -2.68 -26.92 13.62
C ALA A 284 -1.51 -27.89 13.80
N LEU A 285 -0.30 -27.50 13.42
CA LEU A 285 0.91 -28.30 13.62
C LEU A 285 1.14 -28.64 15.09
N HIS A 286 0.98 -27.65 15.98
CA HIS A 286 1.15 -27.84 17.42
C HIS A 286 0.12 -28.82 18.00
N GLU A 287 -1.15 -28.72 17.64
CA GLU A 287 -2.21 -29.64 18.10
C GLU A 287 -1.95 -31.08 17.64
N HIS A 288 -1.34 -31.25 16.46
CA HIS A 288 -0.87 -32.56 15.94
C HIS A 288 0.53 -32.97 16.42
N ARG A 289 1.14 -32.23 17.38
CA ARG A 289 2.45 -32.51 17.98
C ARG A 289 3.61 -32.49 16.99
N LEU A 290 3.47 -31.78 15.90
CA LEU A 290 4.53 -31.53 14.92
C LEU A 290 5.34 -30.29 15.34
N ARG A 291 6.65 -30.43 15.38
CA ARG A 291 7.57 -29.39 15.86
C ARG A 291 8.05 -28.53 14.69
N ILE A 292 8.06 -27.22 14.91
CA ILE A 292 8.64 -26.25 13.99
C ILE A 292 9.99 -25.82 14.53
N PRO A 293 11.10 -25.91 13.78
CA PRO A 293 11.22 -26.38 12.38
C PRO A 293 11.59 -27.86 12.27
N GLN A 294 11.69 -28.64 13.36
CA GLN A 294 12.31 -29.98 13.36
C GLN A 294 11.57 -31.00 12.51
N ASP A 295 10.25 -30.94 12.49
CA ASP A 295 9.41 -31.87 11.70
C ASP A 295 8.89 -31.17 10.42
N VAL A 296 8.55 -29.88 10.51
CA VAL A 296 8.06 -29.05 9.40
C VAL A 296 8.57 -27.62 9.57
N SER A 297 9.30 -27.12 8.59
CA SER A 297 9.68 -25.70 8.53
C SER A 297 8.50 -24.83 8.12
N LEU A 298 8.47 -23.56 8.57
CA LEU A 298 7.41 -22.61 8.26
C LEU A 298 7.99 -21.26 7.86
N VAL A 299 7.47 -20.68 6.76
CA VAL A 299 7.81 -19.36 6.27
C VAL A 299 6.53 -18.56 6.02
N GLY A 300 6.47 -17.32 6.52
CA GLY A 300 5.37 -16.38 6.34
C GLY A 300 5.68 -15.24 5.37
N PHE A 301 4.78 -14.26 5.35
CA PHE A 301 4.91 -13.03 4.58
C PHE A 301 4.19 -11.89 5.32
N ASP A 302 4.73 -10.70 5.34
CA ASP A 302 4.33 -9.38 5.87
C ASP A 302 5.19 -8.91 7.05
N ASP A 303 5.80 -9.79 7.82
CA ASP A 303 6.49 -9.51 9.09
C ASP A 303 5.63 -8.66 10.04
N MET A 304 4.43 -9.15 10.28
CA MET A 304 3.46 -8.51 11.17
C MET A 304 4.04 -8.35 12.59
N PRO A 305 3.57 -7.35 13.36
CA PRO A 305 3.93 -7.24 14.77
C PRO A 305 3.78 -8.56 15.53
N ALA A 306 4.74 -8.88 16.38
CA ALA A 306 4.82 -10.08 17.20
C ALA A 306 5.23 -11.39 16.48
N MET A 307 5.55 -11.38 15.20
CA MET A 307 6.05 -12.59 14.52
C MET A 307 7.42 -13.04 15.03
N ASP A 308 8.21 -12.12 15.56
CA ASP A 308 9.47 -12.39 16.28
C ASP A 308 9.28 -12.98 17.69
N ASN A 309 8.06 -12.92 18.22
CA ASN A 309 7.68 -13.47 19.53
C ASN A 309 6.82 -14.75 19.42
N MET A 310 6.62 -15.27 18.21
CA MET A 310 6.04 -16.61 18.06
C MET A 310 6.97 -17.69 18.61
N LEU A 311 6.46 -18.89 18.83
CA LEU A 311 7.21 -20.05 19.28
C LEU A 311 7.14 -21.16 18.25
N PRO A 312 8.21 -21.34 17.44
CA PRO A 312 9.42 -20.51 17.36
C PRO A 312 9.19 -19.16 16.65
N PRO A 313 10.11 -18.17 16.78
CA PRO A 313 10.05 -16.93 15.99
C PRO A 313 9.94 -17.20 14.49
N LEU A 314 8.96 -16.54 13.84
CA LEU A 314 8.60 -16.81 12.44
C LEU A 314 9.61 -16.20 11.47
N THR A 315 10.19 -17.03 10.61
CA THR A 315 10.85 -16.58 9.37
C THR A 315 9.80 -16.08 8.40
N THR A 316 9.93 -14.86 7.94
CA THR A 316 8.92 -14.21 7.11
C THR A 316 9.53 -13.18 6.18
N VAL A 317 8.80 -12.76 5.16
CA VAL A 317 9.18 -11.64 4.28
C VAL A 317 8.67 -10.34 4.87
N ARG A 318 9.53 -9.32 4.93
CA ARG A 318 9.17 -7.95 5.31
C ARG A 318 9.12 -7.05 4.09
N PRO A 319 7.94 -6.66 3.60
CA PRO A 319 7.80 -5.60 2.60
C PRO A 319 8.25 -4.26 3.19
N ASP A 320 8.90 -3.43 2.38
CA ASP A 320 9.30 -2.09 2.79
C ASP A 320 8.17 -1.08 2.49
N PHE A 321 7.16 -1.07 3.36
CA PHE A 321 6.02 -0.15 3.21
C PHE A 321 6.40 1.32 3.35
N GLU A 322 7.48 1.63 4.10
CA GLU A 322 7.98 2.99 4.20
C GLU A 322 8.50 3.46 2.84
N GLN A 323 9.34 2.66 2.19
CA GLN A 323 9.82 2.97 0.85
C GLN A 323 8.71 2.95 -0.20
N LEU A 324 7.65 2.15 -0.02
CA LEU A 324 6.47 2.19 -0.88
C LEU A 324 5.78 3.55 -0.81
N GLY A 325 5.58 4.10 0.38
CA GLY A 325 5.03 5.45 0.56
C GLY A 325 5.91 6.53 -0.06
N VAL A 326 7.23 6.44 0.16
CA VAL A 326 8.21 7.33 -0.49
C VAL A 326 8.11 7.25 -2.01
N ALA A 327 8.06 6.04 -2.57
CA ALA A 327 7.99 5.82 -4.01
C ALA A 327 6.68 6.36 -4.61
N ALA A 328 5.55 6.11 -3.96
CA ALA A 328 4.25 6.61 -4.40
C ALA A 328 4.23 8.15 -4.40
N MET A 329 4.71 8.79 -3.33
CA MET A 329 4.74 10.26 -3.26
C MET A 329 5.72 10.88 -4.24
N LYS A 330 6.89 10.29 -4.48
CA LYS A 330 7.82 10.75 -5.53
C LYS A 330 7.16 10.70 -6.90
N GLN A 331 6.38 9.66 -7.21
CA GLN A 331 5.62 9.59 -8.45
C GLN A 331 4.54 10.68 -8.52
N VAL A 332 3.79 10.92 -7.44
CA VAL A 332 2.82 12.02 -7.38
C VAL A 332 3.50 13.35 -7.67
N LEU A 333 4.59 13.68 -6.98
CA LEU A 333 5.32 14.94 -7.17
C LEU A 333 5.88 15.08 -8.59
N HIS A 334 6.41 14.00 -9.17
CA HIS A 334 6.86 14.00 -10.56
C HIS A 334 5.71 14.31 -11.52
N LEU A 335 4.59 13.62 -11.38
CA LEU A 335 3.42 13.82 -12.24
C LEU A 335 2.79 15.22 -12.08
N LEU A 336 2.95 15.85 -10.91
CA LEU A 336 2.57 17.24 -10.66
C LEU A 336 3.59 18.26 -11.18
N GLY A 337 4.76 17.82 -11.67
CA GLY A 337 5.86 18.67 -12.11
C GLY A 337 6.65 19.31 -10.95
N GLU A 338 6.56 18.74 -9.75
CA GLU A 338 7.22 19.24 -8.52
C GLU A 338 8.46 18.41 -8.13
N GLY A 339 8.83 17.41 -8.91
CA GLY A 339 9.98 16.55 -8.64
C GLY A 339 10.51 15.82 -9.87
N PRO A 340 11.72 15.26 -9.78
CA PRO A 340 12.28 14.45 -10.85
C PRO A 340 11.53 13.12 -11.00
N GLU A 341 11.69 12.48 -12.15
CA GLU A 341 11.21 11.11 -12.35
C GLU A 341 11.91 10.15 -11.38
N PRO A 342 11.17 9.36 -10.59
CA PRO A 342 11.77 8.41 -9.67
C PRO A 342 12.47 7.27 -10.39
N ALA A 343 13.69 6.94 -9.93
CA ALA A 343 14.38 5.73 -10.35
C ALA A 343 14.00 4.56 -9.42
N PHE A 344 13.71 3.40 -10.01
CA PHE A 344 13.45 2.16 -9.28
C PHE A 344 14.60 1.17 -9.50
N ALA A 345 14.94 0.42 -8.47
CA ALA A 345 15.95 -0.64 -8.53
C ALA A 345 15.51 -1.80 -9.43
N ALA A 346 14.21 -2.06 -9.50
CA ALA A 346 13.59 -3.04 -10.38
C ALA A 346 12.27 -2.47 -10.93
N ALA A 347 11.91 -2.91 -12.13
CA ALA A 347 10.62 -2.63 -12.73
C ALA A 347 10.15 -3.84 -13.53
N SER A 348 8.88 -4.16 -13.44
CA SER A 348 8.28 -5.24 -14.20
C SER A 348 6.88 -4.86 -14.64
N HIS A 349 6.54 -5.14 -15.90
CA HIS A 349 5.23 -4.80 -16.49
C HIS A 349 4.85 -3.30 -16.38
N GLY A 350 5.84 -2.41 -16.29
CA GLY A 350 5.61 -0.97 -16.09
C GLY A 350 5.37 -0.55 -14.64
N VAL A 351 5.47 -1.46 -13.69
CA VAL A 351 5.38 -1.18 -12.24
C VAL A 351 6.78 -0.91 -11.70
N GLY A 352 6.98 0.23 -11.06
CA GLY A 352 8.17 0.52 -10.27
C GLY A 352 8.13 -0.30 -8.97
N LEU A 353 9.14 -1.13 -8.74
CA LEU A 353 9.13 -2.12 -7.66
C LEU A 353 10.01 -1.70 -6.49
N VAL A 354 9.43 -1.79 -5.29
CA VAL A 354 10.10 -1.59 -4.00
C VAL A 354 10.49 -2.97 -3.45
N PRO A 355 11.77 -3.20 -3.10
CA PRO A 355 12.22 -4.49 -2.63
C PRO A 355 11.61 -4.86 -1.27
N ALA A 356 11.53 -6.17 -1.01
CA ALA A 356 11.22 -6.75 0.28
C ALA A 356 12.44 -7.53 0.81
N LYS A 357 12.47 -7.84 2.11
CA LYS A 357 13.58 -8.54 2.76
C LYS A 357 13.08 -9.78 3.49
N VAL A 358 13.81 -10.88 3.41
CA VAL A 358 13.53 -12.04 4.26
C VAL A 358 14.11 -11.80 5.66
N MET A 359 13.26 -11.95 6.66
CA MET A 359 13.60 -11.93 8.08
C MET A 359 13.80 -13.38 8.53
N LEU A 360 15.01 -13.87 8.39
CA LEU A 360 15.36 -15.24 8.81
C LEU A 360 15.33 -15.35 10.33
N ARG A 361 14.51 -16.30 10.84
CA ARG A 361 14.35 -16.60 12.26
C ARG A 361 14.38 -18.12 12.48
N ASN A 362 13.72 -18.60 13.53
CA ASN A 362 13.87 -19.98 14.01
C ASN A 362 12.83 -20.97 13.44
N SER A 363 11.83 -20.51 12.67
CA SER A 363 10.82 -21.41 12.09
C SER A 363 11.25 -22.09 10.79
N LEU A 364 12.38 -21.71 10.21
CA LEU A 364 13.01 -22.37 9.07
C LEU A 364 14.28 -23.08 9.53
N GLY A 365 14.42 -24.36 9.21
CA GLY A 365 15.58 -25.18 9.51
C GLY A 365 15.88 -26.17 8.37
N PRO A 366 16.95 -26.97 8.46
CA PRO A 366 17.27 -27.99 7.47
C PRO A 366 16.11 -28.97 7.27
N ALA A 367 15.90 -29.40 6.01
CA ALA A 367 14.89 -30.40 5.71
C ALA A 367 15.08 -31.67 6.56
N ALA A 368 13.98 -32.15 7.16
CA ALA A 368 14.00 -33.41 7.87
C ALA A 368 14.44 -34.55 6.91
N ARG A 369 15.35 -35.41 7.37
CA ARG A 369 15.90 -36.51 6.59
C ARG A 369 14.92 -37.64 6.43
#